data_38271e9bd42e33f3e4ae8a9cdd145219
#
_entry.id   38271e9bd42e33f3e4ae8a9cdd145219
#
_cell.length_a   1.000
_cell.length_b   1.000
_cell.length_c   1.000
_cell.angle_alpha   90.00
_cell.angle_beta   90.00
_cell.angle_gamma   90.00
#
_symmetry.space_group_name_H-M   'P 1'
#
loop_
_entity.id
_entity.type
_entity.pdbx_description
1 polymer ?
#
loop_
_entity_poly.entity_id
_entity_poly.type
_entity_poly.pdbx_seq_one_letter_code
_entity_poly.pdbx_strand_id
1 'polypeptide(L)'
;MKQDFEQISRVSGFMHHNGGLYFREISENEYEFKATIKEFHLNKREITHGGFICSLIDAGAGTAVYRTTNQKSCVTVSLDIKFISPSRKDDELSLIHI
;
A
#
# COMPACT_ATOMS: atom_id res chain seq x y z
N MET A 1 18.75 5.73 6.56
CA MET A 1 19.25 5.49 5.18
C MET A 1 18.16 4.83 4.36
N LYS A 2 17.92 5.35 3.16
CA LYS A 2 16.89 4.79 2.29
C LYS A 2 17.35 3.48 1.66
N GLN A 3 16.44 2.53 1.59
CA GLN A 3 16.62 1.30 0.83
C GLN A 3 16.01 1.47 -0.55
N ASP A 4 16.39 0.59 -1.48
CA ASP A 4 15.65 0.44 -2.72
C ASP A 4 14.32 -0.25 -2.42
N PHE A 5 13.33 0.01 -3.26
CA PHE A 5 12.03 -0.65 -3.13
C PHE A 5 12.14 -2.15 -3.40
N GLU A 6 11.42 -2.93 -2.62
CA GLU A 6 11.28 -4.36 -2.86
C GLU A 6 9.79 -4.71 -2.86
N GLN A 7 9.44 -5.74 -3.61
CA GLN A 7 8.06 -6.24 -3.65
C GLN A 7 7.82 -7.14 -2.46
N ILE A 8 6.74 -6.89 -1.72
CA ILE A 8 6.42 -7.64 -0.51
C ILE A 8 5.23 -8.58 -0.65
N SER A 9 4.47 -8.49 -1.73
CA SER A 9 3.29 -9.34 -1.98
C SER A 9 3.59 -10.35 -3.08
N ARG A 10 4.59 -11.21 -2.83
CA ARG A 10 5.07 -12.16 -3.84
C ARG A 10 4.26 -13.44 -3.90
N VAL A 11 3.60 -13.79 -2.80
CA VAL A 11 2.80 -15.02 -2.76
C VAL A 11 1.37 -14.70 -3.18
N SER A 12 0.68 -15.73 -3.67
CA SER A 12 -0.70 -15.61 -4.11
C SER A 12 -1.58 -15.05 -2.99
N GLY A 13 -2.44 -14.11 -3.33
CA GLY A 13 -3.33 -13.45 -2.39
C GLY A 13 -3.85 -12.15 -2.96
N PHE A 14 -4.64 -11.43 -2.16
CA PHE A 14 -5.33 -10.23 -2.63
C PHE A 14 -4.39 -9.18 -3.21
N MET A 15 -3.34 -8.81 -2.48
CA MET A 15 -2.42 -7.76 -2.95
C MET A 15 -1.61 -8.21 -4.15
N HIS A 16 -1.18 -9.46 -4.19
CA HIS A 16 -0.49 -10.02 -5.35
C HIS A 16 -1.38 -9.97 -6.59
N HIS A 17 -2.64 -10.39 -6.43
CA HIS A 17 -3.63 -10.40 -7.51
C HIS A 17 -3.89 -8.99 -8.03
N ASN A 18 -3.81 -7.98 -7.19
CA ASN A 18 -4.11 -6.60 -7.54
C ASN A 18 -2.85 -5.77 -7.85
N GLY A 19 -1.80 -6.41 -8.33
CA GLY A 19 -0.62 -5.72 -8.85
C GLY A 19 0.55 -5.66 -7.90
N GLY A 20 0.39 -6.14 -6.69
CA GLY A 20 1.46 -6.16 -5.71
C GLY A 20 1.66 -4.81 -5.01
N LEU A 21 2.59 -4.81 -4.08
CA LEU A 21 2.92 -3.63 -3.28
C LEU A 21 4.43 -3.59 -3.11
N TYR A 22 5.02 -2.44 -3.35
CA TYR A 22 6.46 -2.22 -3.18
C TYR A 22 6.70 -1.43 -1.90
N PHE A 23 7.82 -1.72 -1.25
CA PHE A 23 8.11 -1.10 0.02
C PHE A 23 9.61 -0.84 0.18
N ARG A 24 9.95 0.17 0.96
CA ARG A 24 11.32 0.39 1.42
C ARG A 24 11.29 1.06 2.78
N GLU A 25 12.37 0.86 3.54
CA GLU A 25 12.59 1.56 4.80
C GLU A 25 13.32 2.87 4.49
N ILE A 26 12.75 3.99 4.93
CA ILE A 26 13.36 5.31 4.73
C ILE A 26 14.33 5.59 5.85
N SER A 27 13.93 5.33 7.08
CA SER A 27 14.71 5.51 8.28
C SER A 27 14.15 4.59 9.35
N GLU A 28 14.71 4.62 10.57
CA GLU A 28 14.20 3.80 11.66
C GLU A 28 12.72 4.11 11.88
N ASN A 29 11.87 3.09 11.83
CA ASN A 29 10.41 3.18 12.03
C ASN A 29 9.69 4.07 11.03
N GLU A 30 10.28 4.32 9.86
CA GLU A 30 9.62 5.06 8.79
C GLU A 30 9.70 4.28 7.49
N TYR A 31 8.54 3.97 6.91
CA TYR A 31 8.44 3.11 5.73
C TYR A 31 7.66 3.80 4.63
N GLU A 32 8.07 3.56 3.40
CA GLU A 32 7.34 4.04 2.23
C GLU A 32 6.84 2.85 1.43
N PHE A 33 5.58 2.90 1.03
CA PHE A 33 4.94 1.91 0.19
C PHE A 33 4.49 2.58 -1.08
N LYS A 34 4.62 1.89 -2.21
CA LYS A 34 4.15 2.45 -3.46
C LYS A 34 3.46 1.41 -4.33
N ALA A 35 2.55 1.91 -5.16
CA ALA A 35 1.88 1.13 -6.18
C ALA A 35 1.63 2.03 -7.38
N THR A 36 1.81 1.47 -8.58
CA THR A 36 1.46 2.17 -9.82
C THR A 36 0.03 1.78 -10.20
N ILE A 37 -0.79 2.75 -10.51
CA ILE A 37 -2.18 2.50 -10.85
C ILE A 37 -2.28 1.92 -12.26
N LYS A 38 -2.92 0.76 -12.35
CA LYS A 38 -3.17 0.05 -13.60
C LYS A 38 -4.65 0.11 -13.93
N GLU A 39 -4.99 -0.30 -15.15
CA GLU A 39 -6.37 -0.28 -15.60
C GLU A 39 -7.31 -1.07 -14.69
N PHE A 40 -6.87 -2.20 -14.15
CA PHE A 40 -7.70 -3.02 -13.26
C PHE A 40 -7.88 -2.43 -11.86
N HIS A 41 -7.25 -1.31 -11.56
CA HIS A 41 -7.48 -0.57 -10.31
C HIS A 41 -8.56 0.50 -10.43
N LEU A 42 -9.07 0.74 -11.66
CA LEU A 42 -9.98 1.84 -11.92
C LEU A 42 -11.44 1.46 -11.68
N ASN A 43 -12.22 2.45 -11.32
CA ASN A 43 -13.68 2.31 -11.27
C ASN A 43 -14.29 2.72 -12.63
N LYS A 44 -15.62 2.75 -12.70
CA LYS A 44 -16.31 3.09 -13.95
C LYS A 44 -16.04 4.51 -14.44
N ARG A 45 -15.55 5.39 -13.57
CA ARG A 45 -15.22 6.78 -13.92
C ARG A 45 -13.75 6.94 -14.34
N GLU A 46 -13.04 5.83 -14.48
CA GLU A 46 -11.63 5.81 -14.89
C GLU A 46 -10.70 6.52 -13.90
N ILE A 47 -11.08 6.51 -12.62
CA ILE A 47 -10.22 6.92 -11.52
C ILE A 47 -10.02 5.73 -10.59
N THR A 48 -8.96 5.77 -9.79
CA THR A 48 -8.64 4.66 -8.89
C THR A 48 -9.81 4.36 -7.97
N HIS A 49 -10.20 3.08 -7.91
CA HIS A 49 -11.26 2.64 -7.00
C HIS A 49 -10.84 2.89 -5.56
N GLY A 50 -11.73 3.53 -4.78
CA GLY A 50 -11.43 3.84 -3.38
C GLY A 50 -11.09 2.62 -2.55
N GLY A 51 -11.71 1.48 -2.85
CA GLY A 51 -11.41 0.22 -2.19
C GLY A 51 -9.97 -0.23 -2.40
N PHE A 52 -9.38 0.04 -3.55
CA PHE A 52 -7.98 -0.28 -3.79
C PHE A 52 -7.07 0.60 -2.92
N ILE A 53 -7.39 1.89 -2.82
CA ILE A 53 -6.63 2.81 -1.96
C ILE A 53 -6.70 2.34 -0.50
N CYS A 54 -7.88 1.94 -0.03
CA CYS A 54 -8.04 1.38 1.31
C CYS A 54 -7.18 0.14 1.50
N SER A 55 -7.11 -0.73 0.49
CA SER A 55 -6.31 -1.94 0.53
C SER A 55 -4.82 -1.63 0.63
N LEU A 56 -4.34 -0.63 -0.11
CA LEU A 56 -2.94 -0.21 -0.03
C LEU A 56 -2.59 0.29 1.37
N ILE A 57 -3.45 1.13 1.94
CA ILE A 57 -3.22 1.67 3.27
C ILE A 57 -3.23 0.56 4.32
N ASP A 58 -4.20 -0.34 4.23
CA ASP A 58 -4.31 -1.47 5.15
C ASP A 58 -3.09 -2.40 5.07
N ALA A 59 -2.69 -2.77 3.86
CA ALA A 59 -1.55 -3.66 3.66
C ALA A 59 -0.25 -2.99 4.11
N GLY A 60 -0.08 -1.71 3.80
CA GLY A 60 1.11 -0.96 4.21
C GLY A 60 1.20 -0.82 5.72
N ALA A 61 0.11 -0.42 6.36
CA ALA A 61 0.07 -0.27 7.82
C ALA A 61 0.36 -1.61 8.51
N GLY A 62 -0.25 -2.70 8.03
CA GLY A 62 -0.01 -4.03 8.58
C GLY A 62 1.44 -4.46 8.48
N THR A 63 2.06 -4.20 7.34
CA THR A 63 3.47 -4.52 7.12
C THR A 63 4.36 -3.68 8.04
N ALA A 64 4.07 -2.39 8.19
CA ALA A 64 4.83 -1.51 9.07
C ALA A 64 4.76 -1.99 10.53
N VAL A 65 3.58 -2.35 11.00
CA VAL A 65 3.41 -2.89 12.36
C VAL A 65 4.18 -4.19 12.53
N TYR A 66 4.08 -5.09 11.56
CA TYR A 66 4.80 -6.36 11.60
C TYR A 66 6.30 -6.13 11.75
N ARG A 67 6.84 -5.17 11.01
CA ARG A 67 8.27 -4.90 11.00
C ARG A 67 8.76 -4.17 12.24
N THR A 68 7.90 -3.37 12.88
CA THR A 68 8.29 -2.60 14.06
C THR A 68 8.03 -3.33 15.38
N THR A 69 7.39 -4.48 15.36
CA THR A 69 6.99 -5.21 16.57
C THR A 69 7.59 -6.61 16.64
N ASN A 70 8.80 -6.79 16.13
CA ASN A 70 9.45 -8.10 16.11
C ASN A 70 8.60 -9.16 15.41
N GLN A 71 8.04 -8.80 14.25
CA GLN A 71 7.30 -9.72 13.39
C GLN A 71 6.00 -10.26 14.02
N LYS A 72 5.35 -9.45 14.82
CA LYS A 72 4.05 -9.85 15.39
C LYS A 72 2.95 -9.62 14.36
N SER A 73 2.14 -10.64 14.15
CA SER A 73 0.98 -10.54 13.27
C SER A 73 -0.08 -9.63 13.88
N CYS A 74 -0.76 -8.86 13.03
CA CYS A 74 -1.85 -8.01 13.47
C CYS A 74 -2.95 -8.01 12.42
N VAL A 75 -4.13 -7.57 12.82
CA VAL A 75 -5.24 -7.31 11.90
C VAL A 75 -5.80 -5.93 12.19
N THR A 76 -6.32 -5.29 11.15
CA THR A 76 -6.93 -3.97 11.28
C THR A 76 -8.28 -4.08 11.95
N VAL A 77 -8.50 -3.27 12.97
CA VAL A 77 -9.79 -3.20 13.68
C VAL A 77 -10.69 -2.17 13.03
N SER A 78 -10.14 -1.04 12.64
CA SER A 78 -10.89 0.02 11.99
C SER A 78 -9.98 0.83 11.09
N LEU A 79 -10.58 1.46 10.08
CA LEU A 79 -9.85 2.26 9.10
C LEU A 79 -10.73 3.45 8.72
N ASP A 80 -10.22 4.66 8.88
CA ASP A 80 -10.92 5.89 8.50
C ASP A 80 -10.10 6.59 7.43
N ILE A 81 -10.70 6.81 6.26
CA ILE A 81 -10.01 7.38 5.11
C ILE A 81 -10.80 8.56 4.56
N LYS A 82 -10.08 9.60 4.20
CA LYS A 82 -10.63 10.76 3.50
C LYS A 82 -10.06 10.78 2.07
N PHE A 83 -10.95 10.74 1.09
CA PHE A 83 -10.56 10.81 -0.32
C PHE A 83 -10.62 12.26 -0.78
N ILE A 84 -9.48 12.86 -0.96
CA ILE A 84 -9.39 14.30 -1.23
C ILE A 84 -9.21 14.57 -2.71
N SER A 85 -8.47 13.74 -3.41
CA SER A 85 -8.10 13.97 -4.81
C SER A 85 -8.05 12.63 -5.55
N PRO A 86 -8.49 12.58 -6.81
CA PRO A 86 -8.46 11.33 -7.57
C PRO A 86 -7.06 11.00 -8.07
N SER A 87 -6.81 9.73 -8.29
CA SER A 87 -5.65 9.26 -9.03
C SER A 87 -6.12 8.47 -10.25
N ARG A 88 -5.27 8.40 -11.27
CA ARG A 88 -5.62 7.84 -12.56
C ARG A 88 -4.61 6.80 -12.99
N LYS A 89 -4.90 6.12 -14.09
CA LYS A 89 -3.99 5.13 -14.66
C LYS A 89 -2.61 5.74 -14.85
N ASP A 90 -1.60 4.96 -14.52
CA ASP A 90 -0.18 5.28 -14.58
C ASP A 90 0.31 6.24 -13.49
N ASP A 91 -0.58 6.77 -12.64
CA ASP A 91 -0.14 7.49 -11.46
C ASP A 91 0.55 6.54 -10.49
N GLU A 92 1.55 7.05 -9.80
CA GLU A 92 2.24 6.31 -8.74
C GLU A 92 1.77 6.83 -7.40
N LEU A 93 1.20 5.94 -6.58
CA LEU A 93 0.78 6.30 -5.23
C LEU A 93 1.88 5.94 -4.25
N SER A 94 2.15 6.85 -3.34
CA SER A 94 3.12 6.67 -2.27
C SER A 94 2.45 6.87 -0.93
N LEU A 95 2.71 5.93 -0.01
CA LEU A 95 2.20 5.99 1.36
C LEU A 95 3.39 5.92 2.30
N ILE A 96 3.41 6.79 3.29
CA ILE A 96 4.49 6.80 4.28
C ILE A 96 3.90 6.54 5.65
N HIS A 97 4.42 5.52 6.32
CA HIS A 97 4.04 5.17 7.69
C HIS A 97 5.21 5.47 8.62
N ILE A 98 4.90 6.09 9.73
CA ILE A 98 5.90 6.52 10.72
C ILE A 98 5.63 5.86 12.06
#